data_16a9263fef94c52bce5de3df8dfa89b3
#
_entry.id   16a9263fef94c52bce5de3df8dfa89b3
#
_cell.length_a   1.000
_cell.length_b   1.000
_cell.length_c   1.000
_cell.angle_alpha   90.00
_cell.angle_beta   90.00
_cell.angle_gamma   90.00
#
_symmetry.space_group_name_H-M   'P 1'
#
loop_
_entity.id
_entity.type
_entity.pdbx_description
1 polymer ?
#
loop_
_entity_poly.entity_id
_entity_poly.type
_entity_poly.pdbx_seq_one_letter_code
_entity_poly.pdbx_strand_id
1 'polypeptide(L)'
;MVIDMNDARLDTIEQIREFLAGTADVGFSLPTDKTVRYGFVSTVLKRHRYFERTKGQRGVLFAYLLRLSGCTRQHLTKLIARFRQERSLAPRSRASRTNFGYRYGADDVMLLAEVDRLHDTLSGPATKVILMRAWQVFGDD
;
A
#
# COMPACT_ATOMS: atom_id res chain seq x y z
N MET A 1 -14.67 -1.20 -24.81
CA MET A 1 -14.88 0.21 -25.18
C MET A 1 -14.05 1.06 -24.23
N VAL A 2 -12.96 1.65 -24.71
CA VAL A 2 -12.13 2.56 -23.93
C VAL A 2 -12.87 3.89 -23.92
N ILE A 3 -13.47 4.24 -22.79
CA ILE A 3 -14.05 5.57 -22.60
C ILE A 3 -12.91 6.45 -22.10
N ASP A 4 -12.43 7.32 -22.95
CA ASP A 4 -11.50 8.36 -22.57
C ASP A 4 -12.28 9.35 -21.68
N MET A 5 -12.07 9.24 -20.39
CA MET A 5 -12.84 10.00 -19.41
C MET A 5 -12.34 11.43 -19.37
N ASN A 6 -12.95 12.27 -20.20
CA ASN A 6 -12.84 13.71 -20.03
C ASN A 6 -13.67 14.15 -18.80
N ASP A 7 -13.05 14.07 -17.64
CA ASP A 7 -13.54 14.46 -16.32
C ASP A 7 -13.75 16.01 -16.22
N ALA A 8 -13.39 16.75 -17.27
CA ALA A 8 -13.44 18.20 -17.30
C ALA A 8 -14.85 18.81 -17.14
N ARG A 9 -15.90 17.99 -17.20
CA ARG A 9 -17.31 18.45 -17.08
C ARG A 9 -17.95 18.17 -15.73
N LEU A 10 -17.23 17.52 -14.78
CA LEU A 10 -17.79 17.17 -13.47
C LEU A 10 -17.24 18.11 -12.40
N ASP A 11 -17.72 19.35 -12.39
CA ASP A 11 -17.23 20.40 -11.50
C ASP A 11 -18.04 20.49 -10.20
N THR A 12 -19.29 20.02 -10.18
CA THR A 12 -20.15 20.08 -9.01
C THR A 12 -20.40 18.71 -8.38
N ILE A 13 -20.75 18.71 -7.08
CA ILE A 13 -21.07 17.47 -6.35
C ILE A 13 -22.35 16.83 -6.89
N GLU A 14 -23.30 17.66 -7.33
CA GLU A 14 -24.56 17.24 -7.93
C GLU A 14 -24.32 16.48 -9.24
N GLN A 15 -23.48 17.01 -10.11
CA GLN A 15 -23.08 16.33 -11.37
C GLN A 15 -22.40 15.00 -11.11
N ILE A 16 -21.53 14.93 -10.09
CA ILE A 16 -20.88 13.67 -9.68
C ILE A 16 -21.91 12.67 -9.17
N ARG A 17 -22.92 13.11 -8.43
CA ARG A 17 -24.01 12.26 -7.93
C ARG A 17 -24.85 11.70 -9.07
N GLU A 18 -25.23 12.54 -10.01
CA GLU A 18 -25.95 12.15 -11.21
C GLU A 18 -25.15 11.17 -12.07
N PHE A 19 -23.86 11.45 -12.25
CA PHE A 19 -22.95 10.54 -12.93
C PHE A 19 -22.90 9.17 -12.27
N LEU A 20 -22.75 9.10 -10.95
CA LEU A 20 -22.73 7.84 -10.22
C LEU A 20 -24.05 7.07 -10.34
N ALA A 21 -25.18 7.76 -10.32
CA ALA A 21 -26.50 7.17 -10.49
C ALA A 21 -26.72 6.66 -11.94
N GLY A 22 -26.37 7.46 -12.93
CA GLY A 22 -26.51 7.10 -14.34
C GLY A 22 -25.54 6.04 -14.85
N THR A 23 -24.46 5.76 -14.12
CA THR A 23 -23.44 4.79 -14.52
C THR A 23 -23.39 3.57 -13.60
N ALA A 24 -24.45 3.28 -12.84
CA ALA A 24 -24.47 2.19 -11.86
C ALA A 24 -24.07 0.84 -12.47
N ASP A 25 -24.51 0.54 -13.67
CA ASP A 25 -24.27 -0.72 -14.38
C ASP A 25 -23.11 -0.67 -15.39
N VAL A 26 -22.40 0.45 -15.46
CA VAL A 26 -21.29 0.63 -16.41
C VAL A 26 -19.96 0.20 -15.80
N GLY A 27 -19.28 -0.73 -16.45
CA GLY A 27 -17.89 -1.08 -16.12
C GLY A 27 -16.91 -0.07 -16.73
N PHE A 28 -15.97 0.41 -15.91
CA PHE A 28 -14.91 1.33 -16.37
C PHE A 28 -13.61 0.58 -16.59
N SER A 29 -12.90 0.91 -17.68
CA SER A 29 -11.52 0.47 -17.86
C SER A 29 -10.62 1.27 -16.94
N LEU A 30 -9.98 0.59 -16.02
CA LEU A 30 -9.21 1.21 -14.95
C LEU A 30 -7.76 1.42 -15.38
N PRO A 31 -7.13 2.57 -15.04
CA PRO A 31 -5.72 2.78 -15.33
C PRO A 31 -4.86 1.73 -14.63
N THR A 32 -4.02 1.04 -15.38
CA THR A 32 -3.09 0.04 -14.84
C THR A 32 -1.90 0.71 -14.15
N ASP A 33 -1.48 1.87 -14.65
CA ASP A 33 -0.34 2.60 -14.08
C ASP A 33 -0.72 3.30 -12.77
N LYS A 34 0.11 3.07 -11.76
CA LYS A 34 -0.03 3.69 -10.43
C LYS A 34 0.15 5.21 -10.46
N THR A 35 1.03 5.70 -11.32
CA THR A 35 1.31 7.14 -11.45
C THR A 35 0.09 7.87 -11.96
N VAL A 36 -0.56 7.34 -13.00
CA VAL A 36 -1.80 7.88 -13.57
C VAL A 36 -2.91 7.87 -12.53
N ARG A 37 -3.08 6.75 -11.83
CA ARG A 37 -4.08 6.61 -10.75
C ARG A 37 -3.92 7.63 -9.63
N TYR A 38 -2.68 7.81 -9.17
CA TYR A 38 -2.37 8.74 -8.07
C TYR A 38 -2.51 10.20 -8.54
N GLY A 39 -2.13 10.49 -9.79
CA GLY A 39 -2.37 11.78 -10.43
C GLY A 39 -3.85 12.12 -10.48
N PHE A 40 -4.68 11.21 -10.97
CA PHE A 40 -6.14 11.36 -11.00
C PHE A 40 -6.73 11.63 -9.61
N VAL A 41 -6.42 10.78 -8.62
CA VAL A 41 -6.88 10.97 -7.23
C VAL A 41 -6.46 12.35 -6.70
N SER A 42 -5.22 12.73 -6.90
CA SER A 42 -4.69 14.03 -6.47
C SER A 42 -5.42 15.21 -7.10
N THR A 43 -5.69 15.14 -8.41
CA THR A 43 -6.41 16.18 -9.17
C THR A 43 -7.84 16.33 -8.67
N VAL A 44 -8.57 15.24 -8.50
CA VAL A 44 -9.96 15.27 -7.99
C VAL A 44 -10.02 15.83 -6.57
N LEU A 45 -9.11 15.41 -5.68
CA LEU A 45 -9.05 15.92 -4.30
C LEU A 45 -8.79 17.43 -4.24
N LYS A 46 -7.93 17.95 -5.13
CA LYS A 46 -7.65 19.38 -5.26
C LYS A 46 -8.81 20.15 -5.83
N ARG A 47 -9.33 19.72 -7.00
CA ARG A 47 -10.42 20.39 -7.73
C ARG A 47 -11.65 20.57 -6.84
N HIS A 48 -12.06 19.54 -6.16
CA HIS A 48 -13.28 19.55 -5.36
C HIS A 48 -13.06 19.99 -3.91
N ARG A 49 -11.85 20.42 -3.54
CA ARG A 49 -11.52 20.84 -2.15
C ARG A 49 -12.03 19.85 -1.11
N TYR A 50 -11.68 18.57 -1.28
CA TYR A 50 -12.24 17.43 -0.54
C TYR A 50 -12.33 17.66 0.98
N PHE A 51 -11.31 18.26 1.60
CA PHE A 51 -11.25 18.43 3.05
C PHE A 51 -12.13 19.55 3.60
N GLU A 52 -12.58 20.46 2.73
CA GLU A 52 -13.48 21.55 3.08
C GLU A 52 -14.96 21.15 2.93
N ARG A 53 -15.23 19.98 2.34
CA ARG A 53 -16.59 19.49 2.08
C ARG A 53 -17.22 18.84 3.31
N THR A 54 -18.54 18.84 3.36
CA THR A 54 -19.31 18.15 4.40
C THR A 54 -19.11 16.62 4.32
N LYS A 55 -19.42 15.90 5.39
CA LYS A 55 -19.30 14.44 5.44
C LYS A 55 -20.04 13.74 4.29
N GLY A 56 -21.25 14.19 3.97
CA GLY A 56 -22.06 13.64 2.87
C GLY A 56 -21.40 13.87 1.50
N GLN A 57 -20.93 15.09 1.24
CA GLN A 57 -20.25 15.43 -0.02
C GLN A 57 -18.94 14.66 -0.17
N ARG A 58 -18.16 14.50 0.92
CA ARG A 58 -16.96 13.64 0.91
C ARG A 58 -17.29 12.18 0.60
N GLY A 59 -18.45 11.69 1.06
CA GLY A 59 -18.93 10.35 0.73
C GLY A 59 -19.17 10.16 -0.78
N VAL A 60 -19.79 11.15 -1.44
CA VAL A 60 -20.01 11.14 -2.89
C VAL A 60 -18.67 11.16 -3.65
N LEU A 61 -17.76 12.05 -3.28
CA LEU A 61 -16.42 12.10 -3.88
C LEU A 61 -15.62 10.82 -3.66
N PHE A 62 -15.75 10.23 -2.49
CA PHE A 62 -15.11 8.96 -2.18
C PHE A 62 -15.63 7.82 -3.05
N ALA A 63 -16.94 7.73 -3.23
CA ALA A 63 -17.56 6.74 -4.11
C ALA A 63 -17.14 6.93 -5.58
N TYR A 64 -17.06 8.17 -6.04
CA TYR A 64 -16.56 8.54 -7.35
C TYR A 64 -15.11 8.11 -7.56
N LEU A 65 -14.23 8.47 -6.63
CA LEU A 65 -12.82 8.06 -6.67
C LEU A 65 -12.66 6.54 -6.63
N LEU A 66 -13.43 5.85 -5.79
CA LEU A 66 -13.38 4.40 -5.68
C LEU A 66 -13.72 3.73 -7.00
N ARG A 67 -14.75 4.24 -7.67
CA ARG A 67 -15.25 3.68 -8.94
C ARG A 67 -14.28 3.86 -10.10
N LEU A 68 -13.64 5.04 -10.18
CA LEU A 68 -12.81 5.41 -11.33
C LEU A 68 -11.32 5.14 -11.15
N SER A 69 -10.82 5.08 -9.92
CA SER A 69 -9.41 4.79 -9.69
C SER A 69 -9.08 3.31 -9.65
N GLY A 70 -10.07 2.43 -9.48
CA GLY A 70 -9.84 1.00 -9.25
C GLY A 70 -9.08 0.67 -7.97
N CYS A 71 -8.97 1.63 -7.07
CA CYS A 71 -8.38 1.40 -5.76
C CYS A 71 -9.35 0.64 -4.85
N THR A 72 -8.83 -0.21 -3.97
CA THR A 72 -9.65 -0.73 -2.87
C THR A 72 -10.00 0.40 -1.89
N ARG A 73 -11.10 0.23 -1.16
CA ARG A 73 -11.54 1.19 -0.14
C ARG A 73 -10.43 1.54 0.86
N GLN A 74 -9.73 0.52 1.35
CA GLN A 74 -8.64 0.69 2.30
C GLN A 74 -7.45 1.47 1.69
N HIS A 75 -7.11 1.16 0.44
CA HIS A 75 -6.02 1.84 -0.25
C HIS A 75 -6.35 3.32 -0.50
N LEU A 76 -7.56 3.60 -0.99
CA LEU A 76 -8.03 4.97 -1.22
C LEU A 76 -8.04 5.79 0.08
N THR A 77 -8.51 5.21 1.20
CA THR A 77 -8.45 5.88 2.51
C THR A 77 -7.02 6.26 2.91
N LYS A 78 -6.05 5.35 2.70
CA LYS A 78 -4.63 5.63 2.96
C LYS A 78 -4.08 6.73 2.03
N LEU A 79 -4.48 6.73 0.76
CA LEU A 79 -4.07 7.78 -0.20
C LEU A 79 -4.62 9.16 0.21
N ILE A 80 -5.88 9.24 0.61
CA ILE A 80 -6.50 10.49 1.07
C ILE A 80 -5.82 10.99 2.35
N ALA A 81 -5.54 10.12 3.31
CA ALA A 81 -4.81 10.48 4.52
C ALA A 81 -3.40 11.01 4.20
N ARG A 82 -2.69 10.34 3.31
CA ARG A 82 -1.36 10.77 2.85
C ARG A 82 -1.43 12.12 2.11
N PHE A 83 -2.42 12.32 1.24
CA PHE A 83 -2.61 13.58 0.54
C PHE A 83 -2.91 14.74 1.50
N ARG A 84 -3.58 14.48 2.61
CA ARG A 84 -3.80 15.50 3.66
C ARG A 84 -2.49 16.02 4.25
N GLN A 85 -1.50 15.14 4.42
CA GLN A 85 -0.19 15.46 4.99
C GLN A 85 0.78 16.04 3.95
N GLU A 86 0.93 15.36 2.82
CA GLU A 86 1.96 15.65 1.82
C GLU A 86 1.50 16.60 0.71
N ARG A 87 0.19 16.84 0.58
CA ARG A 87 -0.44 17.64 -0.50
C ARG A 87 -0.12 17.13 -1.91
N SER A 88 0.52 15.99 -2.04
CA SER A 88 0.90 15.34 -3.28
C SER A 88 0.84 13.82 -3.14
N LEU A 89 0.53 13.13 -4.24
CA LEU A 89 0.56 11.68 -4.30
C LEU A 89 1.53 11.27 -5.39
N ALA A 90 2.70 10.79 -4.99
CA ALA A 90 3.63 10.13 -5.89
C ALA A 90 3.77 8.64 -5.49
N PRO A 91 3.97 7.72 -6.45
CA PRO A 91 4.33 6.36 -6.10
C PRO A 91 5.61 6.36 -5.26
N ARG A 92 5.58 5.71 -4.11
CA ARG A 92 6.81 5.53 -3.33
C ARG A 92 7.74 4.58 -4.09
N SER A 93 8.97 5.02 -4.32
CA SER A 93 10.03 4.19 -4.88
C SER A 93 10.24 2.93 -4.03
N ARG A 94 10.49 1.79 -4.67
CA ARG A 94 10.89 0.56 -4.00
C ARG A 94 12.20 0.71 -3.23
N ALA A 95 13.07 1.62 -3.67
CA ALA A 95 14.35 1.93 -3.01
C ALA A 95 14.19 2.54 -1.62
N SER A 96 13.01 3.09 -1.29
CA SER A 96 12.68 3.64 0.04
C SER A 96 12.16 2.59 1.03
N ARG A 97 12.00 1.33 0.60
CA ARG A 97 11.77 0.25 1.56
C ARG A 97 13.12 -0.05 2.19
N THR A 98 13.31 0.36 3.43
CA THR A 98 14.33 -0.20 4.30
C THR A 98 14.09 -1.70 4.30
N ASN A 99 14.90 -2.44 3.53
CA ASN A 99 15.01 -3.87 3.73
C ASN A 99 15.33 -4.06 5.21
N PHE A 100 14.70 -5.01 5.86
CA PHE A 100 15.18 -5.45 7.17
C PHE A 100 16.66 -5.68 7.00
N GLY A 101 17.50 -4.88 7.71
CA GLY A 101 18.93 -5.09 7.67
C GLY A 101 19.19 -6.55 8.02
N TYR A 102 19.96 -7.23 7.18
CA TYR A 102 20.40 -8.58 7.51
C TYR A 102 21.17 -8.47 8.83
N ARG A 103 20.58 -9.00 9.89
CA ARG A 103 21.21 -9.03 11.22
C ARG A 103 22.24 -10.14 11.32
N TYR A 104 22.12 -11.14 10.44
CA TYR A 104 22.96 -12.31 10.36
C TYR A 104 23.60 -12.38 8.98
N GLY A 105 24.92 -12.64 8.93
CA GLY A 105 25.71 -12.80 7.71
C GLY A 105 25.59 -14.20 7.12
N ALA A 106 26.29 -14.42 6.02
CA ALA A 106 26.37 -15.73 5.39
C ALA A 106 27.05 -16.77 6.31
N ASP A 107 28.05 -16.33 7.07
CA ASP A 107 28.79 -17.17 8.00
C ASP A 107 27.91 -17.64 9.17
N ASP A 108 27.04 -16.76 9.70
CA ASP A 108 26.07 -17.15 10.73
C ASP A 108 25.07 -18.19 10.23
N VAL A 109 24.65 -18.07 8.96
CA VAL A 109 23.73 -19.02 8.33
C VAL A 109 24.42 -20.38 8.13
N MET A 110 25.68 -20.36 7.70
CA MET A 110 26.46 -21.60 7.51
C MET A 110 26.71 -22.32 8.85
N LEU A 111 27.07 -21.58 9.89
CA LEU A 111 27.25 -22.12 11.23
C LEU A 111 25.96 -22.74 11.77
N LEU A 112 24.83 -22.04 11.59
CA LEU A 112 23.53 -22.55 12.00
C LEU A 112 23.15 -23.83 11.25
N ALA A 113 23.43 -23.90 9.94
CA ALA A 113 23.16 -25.07 9.11
C ALA A 113 24.03 -26.26 9.52
N GLU A 114 25.27 -26.03 9.92
CA GLU A 114 26.18 -27.08 10.43
C GLU A 114 25.67 -27.64 11.77
N VAL A 115 25.30 -26.77 12.71
CA VAL A 115 24.71 -27.17 13.99
C VAL A 115 23.41 -27.95 13.76
N ASP A 116 22.56 -27.54 12.85
CA ASP A 116 21.31 -28.21 12.52
C ASP A 116 21.57 -29.63 11.94
N ARG A 117 22.58 -29.77 11.07
CA ARG A 117 22.97 -31.04 10.49
C ARG A 117 23.55 -32.00 11.54
N LEU A 118 24.35 -31.50 12.50
CA LEU A 118 24.94 -32.31 13.56
C LEU A 118 23.90 -32.84 14.55
N HIS A 119 22.77 -32.19 14.65
CA HIS A 119 21.69 -32.52 15.60
C HIS A 119 20.42 -33.04 14.93
N ASP A 120 20.50 -33.56 13.71
CA ASP A 120 19.35 -34.16 12.95
C ASP A 120 18.13 -33.22 12.82
N THR A 121 18.36 -31.98 12.42
CA THR A 121 17.30 -31.00 12.16
C THR A 121 16.36 -30.74 13.33
N LEU A 122 16.87 -30.16 14.36
CA LEU A 122 16.10 -29.78 15.56
C LEU A 122 15.16 -28.59 15.31
N SER A 123 14.11 -28.51 16.10
CA SER A 123 13.28 -27.31 16.12
C SER A 123 14.07 -26.08 16.58
N GLY A 124 13.74 -24.88 16.03
CA GLY A 124 14.42 -23.63 16.38
C GLY A 124 14.57 -23.38 17.89
N PRO A 125 13.56 -23.64 18.75
CA PRO A 125 13.70 -23.55 20.19
C PRO A 125 14.75 -24.51 20.78
N ALA A 126 14.86 -25.73 20.28
CA ALA A 126 15.86 -26.71 20.73
C ALA A 126 17.28 -26.30 20.32
N THR A 127 17.46 -25.86 19.08
CA THR A 127 18.73 -25.32 18.58
C THR A 127 19.21 -24.14 19.44
N LYS A 128 18.29 -23.23 19.80
CA LYS A 128 18.62 -22.13 20.71
C LYS A 128 19.15 -22.58 22.06
N VAL A 129 18.55 -23.61 22.67
CA VAL A 129 18.99 -24.15 23.96
C VAL A 129 20.37 -24.76 23.84
N ILE A 130 20.67 -25.50 22.76
CA ILE A 130 21.98 -26.10 22.51
C ILE A 130 23.06 -25.02 22.37
N LEU A 131 22.81 -24.00 21.54
CA LEU A 131 23.74 -22.90 21.34
C LEU A 131 23.99 -22.12 22.65
N MET A 132 22.95 -21.90 23.45
CA MET A 132 23.12 -21.25 24.76
C MET A 132 23.96 -22.09 25.72
N ARG A 133 23.76 -23.41 25.74
CA ARG A 133 24.57 -24.33 26.56
C ARG A 133 26.01 -24.39 26.10
N ALA A 134 26.26 -24.47 24.78
CA ALA A 134 27.61 -24.45 24.23
C ALA A 134 28.33 -23.16 24.64
N TRP A 135 27.72 -22.01 24.50
CA TRP A 135 28.26 -20.74 24.95
C TRP A 135 28.57 -20.70 26.44
N GLN A 136 27.67 -21.19 27.29
CA GLN A 136 27.83 -21.14 28.76
C GLN A 136 28.85 -22.13 29.28
N VAL A 137 28.99 -23.31 28.64
CA VAL A 137 29.86 -24.41 29.13
C VAL A 137 31.24 -24.34 28.51
N PHE A 138 31.35 -24.01 27.22
CA PHE A 138 32.61 -24.08 26.49
C PHE A 138 33.23 -22.68 26.30
N GLY A 139 32.47 -21.59 26.56
CA GLY A 139 33.03 -20.24 26.51
C GLY A 139 33.68 -19.91 25.17
N ASP A 140 33.06 -20.38 24.07
CA ASP A 140 33.57 -20.09 22.73
C ASP A 140 33.42 -18.60 22.44
N ASP A 141 34.58 -17.93 22.42
CA ASP A 141 34.79 -16.57 21.94
C ASP A 141 34.84 -16.56 20.40
#